data_40c9eb8e05c2bfbf2007e2657a0b26ac
#
_entry.id   40c9eb8e05c2bfbf2007e2657a0b26ac
#
_cell.length_a   1.000
_cell.length_b   1.000
_cell.length_c   1.000
_cell.angle_alpha   90.00
_cell.angle_beta   90.00
_cell.angle_gamma   90.00
#
_symmetry.space_group_name_H-M   'P 1'
#
loop_
_entity.id
_entity.type
_entity.pdbx_description
1 polymer ?
#
loop_
_entity_poly.entity_id
_entity_poly.type
_entity_poly.pdbx_seq_one_letter_code
_entity_poly.pdbx_strand_id
1 'polypeptide(L)'
;MLFRSMEKEALNEYREELGKTLGEALLTPTKIYVKALKAVKDAGVMIKGCSHITGGGFYENIPRMLPDGARAQVKKDSYEVPAIFKLLAKKGDIDEHMMYNTYNMGVGMCLAIDPADADKTIAAIESAGDKAFVLGTVVAGEKGVDLC
;
A
#
# COMPACT_ATOMS: atom_id res chain seq x y z
N MET A 1 -10.73 3.75 -16.62
CA MET A 1 -10.96 5.22 -16.69
C MET A 1 -12.29 5.59 -16.03
N LEU A 2 -12.45 5.16 -14.79
CA LEU A 2 -13.71 5.14 -14.04
C LEU A 2 -14.33 6.52 -13.80
N PHE A 3 -13.52 7.55 -13.65
CA PHE A 3 -13.98 8.89 -13.23
C PHE A 3 -14.43 9.79 -14.36
N ARG A 4 -14.09 9.48 -15.62
CA ARG A 4 -14.49 10.30 -16.78
C ARG A 4 -15.98 10.14 -17.13
N SER A 5 -16.64 9.08 -16.67
CA SER A 5 -18.06 8.81 -16.90
C SER A 5 -18.94 9.15 -15.71
N MET A 6 -18.37 9.65 -14.60
CA MET A 6 -19.16 10.08 -13.44
C MET A 6 -19.64 11.52 -13.66
N GLU A 7 -20.93 11.76 -13.42
CA GLU A 7 -21.48 13.11 -13.40
C GLU A 7 -20.82 13.93 -12.29
N LYS A 8 -20.63 15.23 -12.53
CA LYS A 8 -19.97 16.13 -11.55
C LYS A 8 -20.67 16.13 -10.18
N GLU A 9 -21.99 15.93 -10.18
CA GLU A 9 -22.82 15.84 -8.99
C GLU A 9 -22.41 14.66 -8.11
N ALA A 10 -22.03 13.53 -8.69
CA ALA A 10 -21.58 12.34 -7.96
C ALA A 10 -20.28 12.58 -7.14
N LEU A 11 -19.45 13.54 -7.54
CA LEU A 11 -18.24 13.89 -6.78
C LEU A 11 -18.55 14.67 -5.50
N ASN A 12 -19.68 15.40 -5.47
CA ASN A 12 -20.12 16.16 -4.31
C ASN A 12 -21.01 15.35 -3.35
N GLU A 13 -21.33 14.10 -3.72
CA GLU A 13 -22.12 13.21 -2.89
C GLU A 13 -21.34 12.78 -1.67
N TYR A 14 -21.88 13.02 -0.48
CA TYR A 14 -21.30 12.54 0.77
C TYR A 14 -21.47 11.02 0.85
N ARG A 15 -20.39 10.33 1.20
CA ARG A 15 -20.33 8.89 1.36
C ARG A 15 -20.04 8.54 2.81
N GLU A 16 -20.99 7.90 3.48
CA GLU A 16 -20.84 7.48 4.87
C GLU A 16 -19.62 6.57 5.06
N GLU A 17 -19.41 5.62 4.13
CA GLU A 17 -18.27 4.70 4.13
C GLU A 17 -16.91 5.39 3.98
N LEU A 18 -16.88 6.62 3.44
CA LEU A 18 -15.66 7.41 3.28
C LEU A 18 -15.53 8.51 4.37
N GLY A 19 -16.62 8.84 5.07
CA GLY A 19 -16.69 9.94 6.02
C GLY A 19 -16.50 11.33 5.38
N LYS A 20 -16.65 11.44 4.06
CA LYS A 20 -16.47 12.65 3.27
C LYS A 20 -17.10 12.52 1.89
N THR A 21 -17.06 13.56 1.08
CA THR A 21 -17.51 13.47 -0.31
C THR A 21 -16.55 12.60 -1.14
N LEU A 22 -17.05 12.02 -2.22
CA LEU A 22 -16.21 11.25 -3.13
C LEU A 22 -15.08 12.11 -3.71
N GLY A 23 -15.35 13.36 -4.07
CA GLY A 23 -14.35 14.30 -4.58
C GLY A 23 -13.21 14.54 -3.57
N GLU A 24 -13.54 14.80 -2.30
CA GLU A 24 -12.55 14.96 -1.23
C GLU A 24 -11.70 13.71 -1.02
N ALA A 25 -12.31 12.53 -1.08
CA ALA A 25 -11.58 11.27 -0.96
C ALA A 25 -10.57 11.07 -2.10
N LEU A 26 -10.98 11.39 -3.33
CA LEU A 26 -10.14 11.27 -4.52
C LEU A 26 -9.02 12.33 -4.59
N LEU A 27 -9.24 13.49 -3.98
CA LEU A 27 -8.25 14.57 -3.90
C LEU A 27 -7.27 14.41 -2.73
N THR A 28 -7.37 13.33 -1.95
CA THR A 28 -6.40 13.07 -0.87
C THR A 28 -4.98 13.01 -1.46
N PRO A 29 -4.06 13.89 -1.01
CA PRO A 29 -2.73 13.95 -1.60
C PRO A 29 -1.92 12.69 -1.30
N THR A 30 -0.97 12.40 -2.19
CA THR A 30 0.01 11.34 -1.99
C THR A 30 0.84 11.62 -0.73
N LYS A 31 1.00 10.62 0.10
CA LYS A 31 1.76 10.71 1.35
C LYS A 31 3.26 10.88 1.09
N ILE A 32 3.91 11.69 1.91
CA ILE A 32 5.36 11.92 1.87
C ILE A 32 6.04 11.04 2.92
N TYR A 33 6.84 10.07 2.50
CA TYR A 33 7.45 9.05 3.37
C TYR A 33 8.84 9.43 3.91
N VAL A 34 9.35 10.62 3.59
CA VAL A 34 10.74 11.03 3.94
C VAL A 34 11.00 10.98 5.44
N LYS A 35 10.07 11.46 6.28
CA LYS A 35 10.22 11.45 7.74
C LYS A 35 10.25 10.02 8.29
N ALA A 36 9.34 9.16 7.83
CA ALA A 36 9.27 7.76 8.24
C ALA A 36 10.55 7.00 7.87
N LEU A 37 11.01 7.11 6.62
CA LEU A 37 12.24 6.47 6.16
C LEU A 37 13.48 6.97 6.93
N LYS A 38 13.54 8.28 7.22
CA LYS A 38 14.61 8.85 8.03
C LYS A 38 14.59 8.27 9.45
N ALA A 39 13.43 8.18 10.10
CA ALA A 39 13.29 7.61 11.43
C ALA A 39 13.76 6.14 11.50
N VAL A 40 13.41 5.33 10.50
CA VAL A 40 13.88 3.94 10.39
C VAL A 40 15.41 3.88 10.28
N LYS A 41 16.00 4.72 9.45
CA LYS A 41 17.46 4.82 9.29
C LYS A 41 18.12 5.28 10.58
N ASP A 42 17.60 6.32 11.23
CA ASP A 42 18.15 6.87 12.48
C ASP A 42 18.05 5.85 13.64
N ALA A 43 17.05 4.95 13.60
CA ALA A 43 16.93 3.82 14.52
C ALA A 43 17.96 2.71 14.25
N GLY A 44 18.81 2.83 13.23
CA GLY A 44 19.85 1.86 12.90
C GLY A 44 19.32 0.59 12.23
N VAL A 45 18.13 0.65 11.63
CA VAL A 45 17.58 -0.46 10.84
C VAL A 45 18.16 -0.45 9.43
N MET A 46 18.61 -1.61 8.98
CA MET A 46 19.07 -1.78 7.60
C MET A 46 17.88 -2.08 6.69
N ILE A 47 17.53 -1.14 5.83
CA ILE A 47 16.53 -1.33 4.78
C ILE A 47 17.19 -2.11 3.63
N LYS A 48 16.79 -3.38 3.45
CA LYS A 48 17.30 -4.27 2.40
C LYS A 48 16.61 -4.03 1.05
N GLY A 49 15.39 -3.49 1.07
CA GLY A 49 14.63 -3.11 -0.11
C GLY A 49 13.55 -2.11 0.25
N CYS A 50 13.23 -1.24 -0.71
CA CYS A 50 12.20 -0.21 -0.55
C CYS A 50 11.39 -0.10 -1.84
N SER A 51 10.08 -0.16 -1.74
CA SER A 51 9.18 -0.03 -2.88
C SER A 51 8.07 0.98 -2.59
N HIS A 52 7.98 2.02 -3.42
CA HIS A 52 6.84 2.93 -3.44
C HIS A 52 5.74 2.30 -4.31
N ILE A 53 4.60 2.01 -3.70
CA ILE A 53 3.50 1.34 -4.39
C ILE A 53 2.65 2.39 -5.11
N THR A 54 2.80 2.42 -6.42
CA THR A 54 2.10 3.34 -7.35
C THR A 54 1.29 2.54 -8.38
N GLY A 55 1.08 3.07 -9.59
CA GLY A 55 0.50 2.31 -10.69
C GLY A 55 1.28 1.01 -10.95
N GLY A 56 0.57 -0.09 -11.20
CA GLY A 56 1.12 -1.44 -11.20
C GLY A 56 0.94 -2.16 -9.86
N GLY A 57 0.48 -1.45 -8.81
CA GLY A 57 0.07 -2.05 -7.53
C GLY A 57 1.15 -2.93 -6.89
N PHE A 58 0.73 -3.96 -6.21
CA PHE A 58 1.65 -4.88 -5.52
C PHE A 58 2.44 -5.74 -6.50
N TYR A 59 1.77 -6.26 -7.52
CA TYR A 59 2.36 -7.23 -8.46
C TYR A 59 3.54 -6.69 -9.26
N GLU A 60 3.51 -5.39 -9.61
CA GLU A 60 4.61 -4.80 -10.36
C GLU A 60 5.63 -4.10 -9.45
N ASN A 61 5.21 -3.45 -8.36
CA ASN A 61 6.13 -2.61 -7.59
C ASN A 61 6.93 -3.41 -6.57
N ILE A 62 6.33 -4.36 -5.83
CA ILE A 62 7.04 -5.12 -4.79
C ILE A 62 8.20 -5.93 -5.37
N PRO A 63 8.05 -6.66 -6.49
CA PRO A 63 9.16 -7.44 -7.05
C PRO A 63 10.37 -6.61 -7.46
N ARG A 64 10.20 -5.33 -7.77
CA ARG A 64 11.32 -4.45 -8.16
C ARG A 64 12.37 -4.29 -7.05
N MET A 65 11.97 -4.41 -5.78
CA MET A 65 12.90 -4.32 -4.65
C MET A 65 13.49 -5.68 -4.25
N LEU A 66 13.00 -6.78 -4.81
CA LEU A 66 13.45 -8.13 -4.46
C LEU A 66 14.60 -8.58 -5.38
N PRO A 67 15.60 -9.30 -4.86
CA PRO A 67 16.59 -9.98 -5.69
C PRO A 67 15.96 -11.17 -6.41
N ASP A 68 16.68 -11.72 -7.40
CA ASP A 68 16.29 -12.96 -8.03
C ASP A 68 16.33 -14.10 -7.00
N GLY A 69 15.39 -15.05 -7.11
CA GLY A 69 15.24 -16.13 -6.14
C GLY A 69 14.48 -15.75 -4.85
N ALA A 70 13.92 -14.54 -4.79
CA ALA A 70 13.11 -14.07 -3.67
C ALA A 70 11.68 -13.72 -4.11
N ARG A 71 10.69 -14.08 -3.29
CA ARG A 71 9.27 -13.88 -3.52
C ARG A 71 8.59 -13.30 -2.28
N ALA A 72 7.72 -12.32 -2.46
CA ALA A 72 6.94 -11.77 -1.37
C ALA A 72 5.64 -12.56 -1.17
N GLN A 73 5.36 -12.96 0.07
CA GLN A 73 4.06 -13.48 0.50
C GLN A 73 3.37 -12.40 1.32
N VAL A 74 2.33 -11.81 0.76
CA VAL A 74 1.58 -10.70 1.32
C VAL A 74 0.30 -11.23 1.96
N LYS A 75 0.07 -10.91 3.23
CA LYS A 75 -1.16 -11.24 3.96
C LYS A 75 -2.19 -10.14 3.76
N LYS A 76 -3.27 -10.44 3.07
CA LYS A 76 -4.35 -9.47 2.78
C LYS A 76 -5.07 -8.98 4.03
N ASP A 77 -5.12 -9.80 5.07
CA ASP A 77 -5.75 -9.52 6.35
C ASP A 77 -4.84 -8.80 7.36
N SER A 78 -3.58 -8.51 6.99
CA SER A 78 -2.63 -7.81 7.86
C SER A 78 -2.97 -6.34 8.10
N TYR A 79 -3.90 -5.79 7.33
CA TYR A 79 -4.36 -4.40 7.43
C TYR A 79 -5.77 -4.24 6.89
N GLU A 80 -6.42 -3.14 7.23
CA GLU A 80 -7.72 -2.79 6.67
C GLU A 80 -7.56 -2.01 5.36
N VAL A 81 -8.07 -2.58 4.26
CA VAL A 81 -8.11 -1.90 2.95
C VAL A 81 -9.07 -0.71 3.04
N PRO A 82 -8.62 0.52 2.73
CA PRO A 82 -9.46 1.72 2.77
C PRO A 82 -10.73 1.58 1.92
N ALA A 83 -11.84 2.10 2.46
CA ALA A 83 -13.17 1.96 1.85
C ALA A 83 -13.25 2.47 0.40
N ILE A 84 -12.42 3.46 0.04
CA ILE A 84 -12.36 3.97 -1.33
C ILE A 84 -12.05 2.87 -2.35
N PHE A 85 -11.15 1.91 -2.04
CA PHE A 85 -10.81 0.83 -2.96
C PHE A 85 -11.96 -0.17 -3.10
N LYS A 86 -12.71 -0.44 -2.01
CA LYS A 86 -13.92 -1.27 -2.06
C LYS A 86 -14.99 -0.62 -2.94
N LEU A 87 -15.16 0.70 -2.82
CA LEU A 87 -16.06 1.48 -3.66
C LEU A 87 -15.66 1.42 -5.13
N LEU A 88 -14.36 1.59 -5.43
CA LEU A 88 -13.83 1.53 -6.79
C LEU A 88 -14.03 0.16 -7.43
N ALA A 89 -13.70 -0.91 -6.70
CA ALA A 89 -13.91 -2.28 -7.18
C ALA A 89 -15.37 -2.52 -7.55
N LYS A 90 -16.31 -2.14 -6.64
CA LYS A 90 -17.75 -2.30 -6.83
C LYS A 90 -18.29 -1.47 -8.01
N LYS A 91 -17.88 -0.19 -8.12
CA LYS A 91 -18.37 0.71 -9.17
C LYS A 91 -17.80 0.41 -10.55
N GLY A 92 -16.58 -0.12 -10.59
CA GLY A 92 -15.87 -0.44 -11.81
C GLY A 92 -15.99 -1.89 -12.25
N ASP A 93 -16.68 -2.72 -11.45
CA ASP A 93 -16.71 -4.18 -11.65
C ASP A 93 -15.30 -4.76 -11.86
N ILE A 94 -14.37 -4.33 -10.98
CA ILE A 94 -12.95 -4.68 -11.09
C ILE A 94 -12.68 -5.85 -10.17
N ASP A 95 -12.13 -6.93 -10.72
CA ASP A 95 -11.74 -8.10 -9.94
C ASP A 95 -10.57 -7.81 -8.98
N GLU A 96 -10.40 -8.66 -7.98
CA GLU A 96 -9.39 -8.48 -6.92
C GLU A 96 -7.97 -8.41 -7.49
N HIS A 97 -7.63 -9.28 -8.44
CA HIS A 97 -6.29 -9.31 -9.02
C HIS A 97 -5.98 -7.96 -9.71
N MET A 98 -6.91 -7.47 -10.51
CA MET A 98 -6.76 -6.18 -11.19
C MET A 98 -6.71 -5.01 -10.20
N MET A 99 -7.44 -5.06 -9.08
CA MET A 99 -7.35 -4.06 -8.03
C MET A 99 -5.93 -3.98 -7.46
N TYR A 100 -5.33 -5.11 -7.09
CA TYR A 100 -3.95 -5.17 -6.57
C TYR A 100 -2.87 -4.98 -7.64
N ASN A 101 -3.21 -5.09 -8.92
CA ASN A 101 -2.31 -4.77 -10.03
C ASN A 101 -2.39 -3.30 -10.47
N THR A 102 -3.45 -2.59 -10.08
CA THR A 102 -3.66 -1.19 -10.51
C THR A 102 -3.41 -0.20 -9.38
N TYR A 103 -3.87 -0.54 -8.17
CA TYR A 103 -3.90 0.37 -7.02
C TYR A 103 -2.95 -0.09 -5.91
N ASN A 104 -2.56 0.86 -5.06
CA ASN A 104 -1.74 0.56 -3.89
C ASN A 104 -2.54 -0.05 -2.72
N MET A 105 -3.83 -0.17 -2.83
CA MET A 105 -4.77 -0.75 -1.86
C MET A 105 -4.64 -0.21 -0.43
N GLY A 106 -4.08 1.01 -0.28
CA GLY A 106 -3.81 1.66 1.02
C GLY A 106 -2.38 1.49 1.54
N VAL A 107 -1.56 0.71 0.86
CA VAL A 107 -0.14 0.52 1.20
C VAL A 107 0.70 1.32 0.23
N GLY A 108 1.15 2.49 0.62
CA GLY A 108 1.91 3.35 -0.29
C GLY A 108 3.42 3.09 -0.29
N MET A 109 3.98 2.47 0.78
CA MET A 109 5.41 2.17 0.88
C MET A 109 5.62 0.81 1.54
N CYS A 110 6.45 -0.03 0.93
CA CYS A 110 6.90 -1.30 1.50
C CYS A 110 8.41 -1.28 1.76
N LEU A 111 8.82 -1.80 2.91
CA LEU A 111 10.23 -1.99 3.28
C LEU A 111 10.50 -3.47 3.48
N ALA A 112 11.57 -3.98 2.87
CA ALA A 112 12.13 -5.27 3.21
C ALA A 112 13.26 -5.06 4.23
N ILE A 113 13.13 -5.70 5.39
CA ILE A 113 14.05 -5.56 6.52
C ILE A 113 14.37 -6.92 7.12
N ASP A 114 15.25 -6.98 8.10
CA ASP A 114 15.42 -8.19 8.90
C ASP A 114 14.19 -8.42 9.79
N PRO A 115 13.67 -9.66 9.92
CA PRO A 115 12.56 -9.94 10.83
C PRO A 115 12.81 -9.51 12.27
N ALA A 116 14.06 -9.56 12.75
CA ALA A 116 14.43 -9.13 14.08
C ALA A 116 14.26 -7.62 14.31
N ASP A 117 14.23 -6.83 13.24
CA ASP A 117 14.06 -5.37 13.29
C ASP A 117 12.60 -4.92 13.10
N ALA A 118 11.63 -5.86 12.97
CA ALA A 118 10.24 -5.51 12.63
C ALA A 118 9.62 -4.55 13.66
N ASP A 119 9.63 -4.90 14.93
CA ASP A 119 9.04 -4.08 16.00
C ASP A 119 9.74 -2.71 16.13
N LYS A 120 11.07 -2.69 16.01
CA LYS A 120 11.86 -1.47 16.02
C LYS A 120 11.52 -0.56 14.84
N THR A 121 11.29 -1.13 13.68
CA THR A 121 10.89 -0.41 12.47
C THR A 121 9.51 0.21 12.62
N ILE A 122 8.54 -0.57 13.12
CA ILE A 122 7.18 -0.08 13.39
C ILE A 122 7.23 1.09 14.36
N ALA A 123 7.90 0.93 15.50
CA ALA A 123 8.04 1.98 16.51
C ALA A 123 8.70 3.26 15.95
N ALA A 124 9.73 3.12 15.10
CA ALA A 124 10.37 4.26 14.45
C ALA A 124 9.42 5.02 13.50
N ILE A 125 8.65 4.30 12.69
CA ILE A 125 7.68 4.89 11.78
C ILE A 125 6.54 5.58 12.55
N GLU A 126 6.03 4.95 13.61
CA GLU A 126 4.98 5.52 14.44
C GLU A 126 5.45 6.78 15.18
N SER A 127 6.69 6.82 15.64
CA SER A 127 7.29 8.02 16.25
C SER A 127 7.37 9.20 15.26
N ALA A 128 7.44 8.92 13.96
CA ALA A 128 7.42 9.92 12.89
C ALA A 128 5.99 10.39 12.52
N GLY A 129 4.95 9.85 13.18
CA GLY A 129 3.54 10.18 12.97
C GLY A 129 2.85 9.36 11.87
N ASP A 130 3.47 8.28 11.41
CA ASP A 130 2.92 7.37 10.41
C ASP A 130 2.43 6.07 11.05
N LYS A 131 1.65 5.29 10.28
CA LYS A 131 1.25 3.92 10.67
C LYS A 131 2.08 2.91 9.90
N ALA A 132 2.48 1.83 10.59
CA ALA A 132 3.19 0.71 9.99
C ALA A 132 2.66 -0.63 10.53
N PHE A 133 2.81 -1.66 9.76
CA PHE A 133 2.43 -3.03 10.10
C PHE A 133 3.26 -4.02 9.27
N VAL A 134 3.31 -5.26 9.74
CA VAL A 134 3.96 -6.34 9.00
C VAL A 134 3.01 -6.80 7.89
N LEU A 135 3.33 -6.45 6.65
CA LEU A 135 2.50 -6.78 5.48
C LEU A 135 2.60 -8.26 5.09
N GLY A 136 3.75 -8.88 5.35
CA GLY A 136 4.02 -10.26 4.95
C GLY A 136 5.47 -10.62 5.14
N THR A 137 5.93 -11.64 4.41
CA THR A 137 7.30 -12.17 4.50
C THR A 137 7.91 -12.33 3.11
N VAL A 138 9.23 -12.29 3.04
CA VAL A 138 9.99 -12.65 1.84
C VAL A 138 10.52 -14.07 2.01
N VAL A 139 10.26 -14.91 1.03
CA VAL A 139 10.66 -16.34 1.01
C VAL A 139 11.50 -16.64 -0.24
N ALA A 140 12.18 -17.78 -0.25
CA ALA A 140 12.83 -18.29 -1.46
C ALA A 140 11.78 -18.69 -2.49
N GLY A 141 11.99 -18.32 -3.75
CA GLY A 141 11.07 -18.66 -4.84
C GLY A 141 11.34 -17.83 -6.10
N GLU A 142 10.60 -18.11 -7.14
CA GLU A 142 10.61 -17.26 -8.35
C GLU A 142 10.15 -15.85 -7.99
N LYS A 143 10.85 -14.85 -8.51
CA LYS A 143 10.58 -13.43 -8.23
C LYS A 143 9.13 -13.06 -8.52
N GLY A 144 8.42 -12.53 -7.52
CA GLY A 144 7.01 -12.20 -7.66
C GLY A 144 6.35 -11.90 -6.31
N VAL A 145 5.01 -11.88 -6.34
CA VAL A 145 4.15 -11.64 -5.17
C VAL A 145 3.05 -12.69 -5.14
N ASP A 146 2.83 -13.28 -3.98
CA ASP A 146 1.63 -14.06 -3.63
C ASP A 146 0.77 -13.23 -2.68
N LEU A 147 -0.53 -13.15 -2.95
CA LEU A 147 -1.53 -12.61 -2.02
C LEU A 147 -2.22 -13.78 -1.32
N CYS A 148 -2.10 -13.85 0.00
CA CYS A 148 -2.63 -14.93 0.84
C CYS A 148 -3.78 -14.42 1.73
#